data_bad7bbfeda307edbcb49f224de3436da
#
_entry.id   bad7bbfeda307edbcb49f224de3436da
#
_cell.length_a   1.000
_cell.length_b   1.000
_cell.length_c   1.000
_cell.angle_alpha   90.00
_cell.angle_beta   90.00
_cell.angle_gamma   90.00
#
_symmetry.space_group_name_H-M   'P 1'
#
loop_
_entity.id
_entity.type
_entity.pdbx_description
1 polymer ?
#
loop_
_entity_poly.entity_id
_entity_poly.type
_entity_poly.pdbx_seq_one_letter_code
_entity_poly.pdbx_strand_id
1 'polypeptide(L)'
;MLKNTINFILSFIILTTICVVPSVSIELTTSAKGDKKQINAEKKGSETGRSLPRFVSLKSSKVNMRRGPGKEFRIDWVYYRXNLPVKIIFEXLRWRKIEDFEGYTGWVHASLLSGKKSLIIIGDXVPLXERPVKDASSIAYLQRXVLVFPELCKKAWCKVEINSYNGWVDRXLVWGDF
;
A
#
# COMPACT_ATOMS: atom_id res chain seq x y z
N MET A 1 53.92 25.96 43.71
CA MET A 1 55.19 26.36 43.16
C MET A 1 54.99 26.95 41.79
N LEU A 2 55.42 28.23 41.71
CA LEU A 2 55.41 29.09 40.49
C LEU A 2 56.18 28.49 39.32
N LYS A 3 55.77 28.88 38.12
CA LYS A 3 56.56 29.60 37.12
C LYS A 3 55.76 29.71 35.84
N ASN A 4 55.25 30.86 35.46
CA ASN A 4 55.86 31.95 34.63
C ASN A 4 56.47 31.37 33.35
N THR A 5 56.19 31.83 32.21
CA THR A 5 55.89 33.04 31.43
C THR A 5 56.27 32.75 29.99
N ILE A 6 55.72 33.34 29.02
CA ILE A 6 56.29 34.44 28.21
C ILE A 6 55.40 34.59 26.97
N ASN A 7 54.88 35.81 26.79
CA ASN A 7 54.22 36.30 25.60
C ASN A 7 55.21 36.45 24.43
N PHE A 8 54.80 35.98 23.26
CA PHE A 8 55.42 36.48 22.03
C PHE A 8 54.30 37.00 21.12
N ILE A 9 54.22 38.33 21.04
CA ILE A 9 53.31 39.01 20.11
C ILE A 9 54.08 39.11 18.79
N LEU A 10 53.62 38.36 17.80
CA LEU A 10 54.09 38.59 16.42
C LEU A 10 52.98 39.31 15.67
N SER A 11 53.20 40.59 15.39
CA SER A 11 52.31 41.43 14.62
C SER A 11 52.47 41.08 13.13
N PHE A 12 51.43 40.39 12.59
CA PHE A 12 51.37 40.19 11.14
C PHE A 12 50.49 41.30 10.53
N ILE A 13 51.11 42.19 9.80
CA ILE A 13 50.41 43.20 9.00
C ILE A 13 49.91 42.46 7.72
N ILE A 14 48.62 42.19 7.67
CA ILE A 14 47.98 41.66 6.44
C ILE A 14 47.52 42.84 5.59
N LEU A 15 48.19 43.01 4.47
CA LEU A 15 47.83 43.99 3.45
C LEU A 15 46.60 43.45 2.70
N THR A 16 45.41 43.95 3.04
CA THR A 16 44.16 43.55 2.36
C THR A 16 44.01 44.31 1.04
N THR A 17 44.24 43.60 -0.05
CA THR A 17 43.89 44.08 -1.39
C THR A 17 42.37 43.98 -1.54
N ILE A 18 41.69 45.10 -1.61
CA ILE A 18 40.24 45.16 -1.86
C ILE A 18 40.02 44.90 -3.35
N CYS A 19 39.57 43.69 -3.67
CA CYS A 19 39.14 43.39 -5.03
C CYS A 19 37.68 43.83 -5.20
N VAL A 20 37.48 44.94 -5.91
CA VAL A 20 36.15 45.45 -6.23
C VAL A 20 35.58 44.61 -7.36
N VAL A 21 34.65 43.71 -7.06
CA VAL A 21 33.88 42.99 -8.08
C VAL A 21 32.59 43.74 -8.39
N PRO A 22 32.29 43.99 -9.66
CA PRO A 22 31.03 44.63 -10.01
C PRO A 22 29.87 43.72 -9.68
N SER A 23 28.91 44.22 -8.92
CA SER A 23 27.67 43.52 -8.58
C SER A 23 26.80 43.44 -9.83
N VAL A 24 26.76 42.28 -10.44
CA VAL A 24 25.76 41.96 -11.47
C VAL A 24 24.46 41.64 -10.76
N SER A 25 23.52 42.55 -10.80
CA SER A 25 22.16 42.31 -10.30
C SER A 25 21.47 41.36 -11.28
N ILE A 26 21.37 40.09 -10.89
CA ILE A 26 20.54 39.14 -11.63
C ILE A 26 19.09 39.35 -11.14
N GLU A 27 18.30 39.98 -11.98
CA GLU A 27 16.86 40.04 -11.77
C GLU A 27 16.30 38.65 -11.91
N LEU A 28 15.90 38.07 -10.79
CA LEU A 28 15.20 36.81 -10.76
C LEU A 28 13.75 37.06 -11.24
N THR A 29 13.52 36.87 -12.52
CA THR A 29 12.16 36.84 -13.04
C THR A 29 11.45 35.63 -12.47
N THR A 30 10.53 35.87 -11.55
CA THR A 30 9.63 34.83 -11.00
C THR A 30 8.70 34.38 -12.12
N SER A 31 9.08 33.32 -12.81
CA SER A 31 8.22 32.74 -13.82
C SER A 31 7.32 31.68 -13.20
N ALA A 32 6.04 31.98 -13.26
CA ALA A 32 4.89 31.08 -13.37
C ALA A 32 4.86 29.81 -12.48
N LYS A 33 3.98 29.88 -11.53
CA LYS A 33 3.27 28.80 -10.87
C LYS A 33 2.75 27.80 -11.90
N GLY A 34 3.58 26.87 -12.28
CA GLY A 34 3.17 25.71 -13.07
C GLY A 34 2.48 24.72 -12.14
N ASP A 35 1.17 24.65 -12.20
CA ASP A 35 0.41 23.55 -11.61
C ASP A 35 0.92 22.24 -12.21
N LYS A 36 1.83 21.59 -11.51
CA LYS A 36 2.16 20.20 -11.80
C LYS A 36 0.96 19.35 -11.40
N LYS A 37 -0.05 19.32 -12.25
CA LYS A 37 -1.07 18.29 -12.24
C LYS A 37 -0.33 16.96 -12.47
N GLN A 38 0.02 16.31 -11.39
CA GLN A 38 0.51 14.93 -11.47
C GLN A 38 -0.62 14.07 -12.04
N ILE A 39 -0.54 13.87 -13.34
CA ILE A 39 -1.38 12.88 -14.01
C ILE A 39 -0.81 11.53 -13.53
N ASN A 40 -1.39 10.99 -12.47
CA ASN A 40 -1.15 9.62 -12.07
C ASN A 40 -1.74 8.74 -13.19
N ALA A 41 -0.94 8.49 -14.21
CA ALA A 41 -1.31 7.56 -15.28
C ALA A 41 -1.61 6.21 -14.62
N GLU A 42 -2.88 5.82 -14.67
CA GLU A 42 -3.35 4.56 -14.12
C GLU A 42 -2.56 3.41 -14.77
N LYS A 43 -1.75 2.74 -13.97
CA LYS A 43 -0.94 1.63 -14.45
C LYS A 43 -1.85 0.48 -14.88
N LYS A 44 -1.76 0.09 -16.13
CA LYS A 44 -2.53 -1.04 -16.67
C LYS A 44 -1.69 -2.30 -16.76
N GLY A 45 -2.31 -3.43 -16.54
CA GLY A 45 -1.68 -4.74 -16.65
C GLY A 45 -1.37 -5.07 -18.11
N SER A 46 -0.15 -5.56 -18.36
CA SER A 46 0.35 -5.90 -19.70
C SER A 46 -0.46 -6.97 -20.41
N GLU A 47 -1.07 -7.88 -19.65
CA GLU A 47 -1.77 -9.05 -20.21
C GLU A 47 -3.28 -8.84 -20.33
N THR A 48 -3.86 -8.04 -19.43
CA THR A 48 -5.32 -7.89 -19.36
C THR A 48 -5.83 -6.50 -19.70
N GLY A 49 -4.97 -5.50 -19.74
CA GLY A 49 -5.34 -4.10 -19.89
C GLY A 49 -6.08 -3.50 -18.69
N ARG A 50 -6.30 -4.29 -17.63
CA ARG A 50 -7.02 -3.85 -16.43
C ARG A 50 -6.10 -3.03 -15.51
N SER A 51 -6.69 -2.15 -14.73
CA SER A 51 -5.97 -1.33 -13.75
C SER A 51 -5.13 -2.16 -12.78
N LEU A 52 -3.98 -1.65 -12.41
CA LEU A 52 -3.12 -2.19 -11.37
C LEU A 52 -2.78 -1.08 -10.37
N PRO A 53 -2.75 -1.37 -9.07
CA PRO A 53 -3.14 -2.67 -8.48
C PRO A 53 -4.64 -2.91 -8.50
N ARG A 54 -5.05 -4.16 -8.47
CA ARG A 54 -6.47 -4.52 -8.35
C ARG A 54 -6.66 -5.77 -7.49
N PHE A 55 -7.80 -5.88 -6.85
CA PHE A 55 -8.13 -7.04 -6.04
C PHE A 55 -8.76 -8.15 -6.89
N VAL A 56 -8.52 -9.37 -6.46
CA VAL A 56 -9.13 -10.62 -6.91
C VAL A 56 -9.18 -11.58 -5.72
N SER A 57 -9.77 -12.74 -5.88
CA SER A 57 -9.75 -13.78 -4.83
C SER A 57 -9.14 -15.08 -5.34
N LEU A 58 -8.65 -15.90 -4.44
CA LEU A 58 -8.17 -17.24 -4.77
C LEU A 58 -9.36 -18.13 -5.14
N LYS A 59 -9.28 -18.81 -6.31
CA LYS A 59 -10.35 -19.62 -6.85
C LYS A 59 -10.39 -21.02 -6.23
N SER A 60 -9.24 -21.52 -5.77
CA SER A 60 -9.10 -22.86 -5.22
C SER A 60 -8.84 -22.85 -3.72
N SER A 61 -9.16 -23.94 -3.06
CA SER A 61 -8.84 -24.16 -1.66
C SER A 61 -7.34 -24.37 -1.42
N LYS A 62 -6.57 -24.73 -2.48
CA LYS A 62 -5.12 -24.85 -2.40
C LYS A 62 -4.49 -24.09 -3.57
N VAL A 63 -3.66 -23.10 -3.26
CA VAL A 63 -2.97 -22.26 -4.24
C VAL A 63 -1.50 -22.07 -3.87
N ASN A 64 -0.62 -22.44 -4.77
CA ASN A 64 0.83 -22.24 -4.61
C ASN A 64 1.22 -20.83 -5.07
N MET A 65 1.88 -20.10 -4.20
CA MET A 65 2.56 -18.85 -4.51
C MET A 65 4.05 -19.13 -4.70
N ARG A 66 4.61 -18.66 -5.82
CA ARG A 66 5.97 -18.96 -6.23
C ARG A 66 6.84 -17.71 -6.28
N ARG A 67 8.15 -17.93 -6.26
CA ARG A 67 9.18 -16.87 -6.33
C ARG A 67 9.21 -16.16 -7.69
N GLY A 68 8.80 -16.84 -8.76
CA GLY A 68 8.81 -16.32 -10.13
C GLY A 68 7.62 -16.78 -10.97
N PRO A 69 7.46 -16.18 -12.18
CA PRO A 69 6.33 -16.45 -13.07
C PRO A 69 6.53 -17.72 -13.91
N GLY A 70 6.51 -18.89 -13.26
CA GLY A 70 6.67 -20.18 -13.92
C GLY A 70 6.55 -21.34 -12.93
N LYS A 71 6.26 -22.53 -13.45
CA LYS A 71 6.14 -23.76 -12.63
C LYS A 71 7.51 -24.22 -12.10
N GLU A 72 8.56 -23.86 -12.78
CA GLU A 72 9.97 -24.16 -12.44
C GLU A 72 10.45 -23.39 -11.21
N PHE A 73 9.81 -22.26 -10.90
CA PHE A 73 10.17 -21.47 -9.73
C PHE A 73 9.67 -22.13 -8.45
N ARG A 74 10.50 -22.08 -7.42
CA ARG A 74 10.22 -22.63 -6.09
C ARG A 74 8.91 -22.06 -5.53
N ILE A 75 8.16 -22.92 -4.85
CA ILE A 75 6.99 -22.52 -4.05
C ILE A 75 7.51 -21.89 -2.76
N ASP A 76 7.12 -20.66 -2.49
CA ASP A 76 7.48 -19.96 -1.25
C ASP A 76 6.35 -20.07 -0.22
N TRP A 77 5.09 -20.15 -0.68
CA TRP A 77 3.93 -20.22 0.20
C TRP A 77 2.80 -21.04 -0.42
N VAL A 78 2.00 -21.69 0.43
CA VAL A 78 0.80 -22.43 -0.01
C VAL A 78 -0.41 -21.92 0.78
N TYR A 79 -1.36 -21.32 0.08
CA TYR A 79 -2.62 -20.89 0.68
C TYR A 79 -3.60 -22.06 0.69
N TYR A 80 -4.26 -22.28 1.82
CA TYR A 80 -5.29 -23.29 1.98
C TYR A 80 -6.67 -22.66 2.24
N ARG A 81 -7.02 -21.69 1.43
CA ARG A 81 -8.26 -20.95 1.67
C ARG A 81 -8.92 -20.40 0.39
N UNK A 82 -10.02 -20.83 -0.02
CA UNK A 82 -10.77 -20.43 -1.07
C UNK A 82 -11.21 -19.04 -0.78
N ASN A 83 -11.48 -18.27 -1.71
CA ASN A 83 -11.94 -16.89 -1.70
C ASN A 83 -11.05 -15.89 -0.90
N LEU A 84 -9.84 -16.24 -0.55
CA LEU A 84 -8.94 -15.30 0.11
C LEU A 84 -8.69 -14.12 -0.84
N PRO A 85 -8.94 -12.88 -0.43
CA PRO A 85 -8.61 -11.72 -1.27
C PRO A 85 -7.11 -11.59 -1.43
N VAL A 86 -6.66 -11.20 -2.62
CA VAL A 86 -5.26 -10.89 -2.92
C VAL A 86 -5.25 -9.72 -3.91
N LYS A 87 -4.19 -8.93 -3.90
CA LYS A 87 -4.05 -7.75 -4.75
C LYS A 87 -3.05 -8.07 -5.86
N ILE A 88 -3.48 -8.03 -7.13
CA ILE A 88 -2.56 -8.16 -8.28
C ILE A 88 -1.82 -6.83 -8.42
N ILE A 89 -0.49 -6.91 -8.38
CA ILE A 89 0.41 -5.75 -8.49
C ILE A 89 1.22 -5.76 -9.79
N PHE A 90 1.28 -6.92 -10.48
CA PHE A 90 1.99 -7.05 -11.76
C PHE A 90 1.47 -8.27 -12.53
N GLU A 91 1.64 -8.25 -13.87
CA GLU A 91 1.27 -9.35 -14.78
C GLU A 91 2.46 -9.76 -15.63
N UNK A 92 2.51 -11.11 -15.89
CA UNK A 92 3.45 -11.59 -16.74
C UNK A 92 2.96 -12.81 -17.38
N LEU A 93 2.68 -12.80 -18.62
CA LEU A 93 2.10 -13.96 -19.33
C LEU A 93 0.87 -14.50 -18.59
N ARG A 94 0.90 -15.79 -18.25
CA ARG A 94 -0.19 -16.43 -17.48
C ARG A 94 -0.02 -16.29 -15.97
N TRP A 95 0.92 -15.48 -15.49
CA TRP A 95 1.22 -15.33 -14.07
C TRP A 95 0.86 -13.93 -13.57
N ARG A 96 0.46 -13.87 -12.31
CA ARG A 96 0.12 -12.61 -11.63
C ARG A 96 0.98 -12.50 -10.39
N LYS A 97 1.71 -11.40 -10.27
CA LYS A 97 2.38 -11.09 -9.00
C LYS A 97 1.31 -10.55 -8.07
N ILE A 98 1.11 -11.22 -6.96
CA ILE A 98 0.12 -10.86 -5.97
C ILE A 98 0.79 -10.35 -4.70
N GLU A 99 0.01 -9.61 -3.92
CA GLU A 99 0.30 -9.20 -2.55
C GLU A 99 -0.89 -9.66 -1.70
N ASP A 100 -0.63 -10.27 -0.56
CA ASP A 100 -1.68 -10.68 0.38
C ASP A 100 -1.89 -9.62 1.48
N PHE A 101 -2.84 -9.90 2.38
CA PHE A 101 -3.23 -8.96 3.46
C PHE A 101 -2.14 -8.76 4.53
N GLU A 102 -1.12 -9.59 4.56
CA GLU A 102 0.05 -9.46 5.43
C GLU A 102 1.24 -8.78 4.72
N GLY A 103 1.10 -8.51 3.40
CA GLY A 103 2.12 -7.86 2.59
C GLY A 103 3.10 -8.80 1.90
N TYR A 104 2.90 -10.12 2.02
CA TYR A 104 3.75 -11.07 1.30
C TYR A 104 3.44 -11.02 -0.18
N THR A 105 4.49 -11.09 -1.00
CA THR A 105 4.34 -11.03 -2.46
C THR A 105 4.94 -12.27 -3.15
N GLY A 106 4.32 -12.65 -4.25
CA GLY A 106 4.81 -13.76 -5.08
C GLY A 106 3.92 -13.98 -6.28
N TRP A 107 4.17 -15.03 -7.02
CA TRP A 107 3.52 -15.30 -8.30
C TRP A 107 2.53 -16.45 -8.19
N VAL A 108 1.34 -16.21 -8.71
CA VAL A 108 0.23 -17.19 -8.78
C VAL A 108 -0.23 -17.28 -10.24
N HIS A 109 -0.55 -18.48 -10.70
CA HIS A 109 -1.07 -18.69 -12.06
C HIS A 109 -2.48 -18.08 -12.16
N ALA A 110 -2.75 -17.37 -13.25
CA ALA A 110 -4.00 -16.63 -13.45
C ALA A 110 -5.28 -17.48 -13.32
N SER A 111 -5.20 -18.75 -13.72
CA SER A 111 -6.36 -19.68 -13.63
C SER A 111 -6.79 -20.00 -12.18
N LEU A 112 -5.91 -19.70 -11.21
CA LEU A 112 -6.18 -19.91 -9.79
C LEU A 112 -6.77 -18.67 -9.11
N LEU A 113 -7.07 -17.63 -9.91
CA LEU A 113 -7.64 -16.36 -9.45
C LEU A 113 -9.06 -16.20 -9.99
N SER A 114 -9.88 -15.48 -9.26
CA SER A 114 -11.29 -15.23 -9.54
C SER A 114 -11.62 -13.75 -9.30
N GLY A 115 -12.56 -13.22 -10.07
CA GLY A 115 -13.12 -11.88 -9.84
C GLY A 115 -14.16 -11.82 -8.73
N LYS A 116 -14.40 -12.92 -8.00
CA LYS A 116 -15.35 -12.93 -6.88
C LYS A 116 -14.86 -11.96 -5.80
N LYS A 117 -15.72 -11.05 -5.39
CA LYS A 117 -15.40 -10.07 -4.35
C LYS A 117 -15.41 -10.74 -2.97
N SER A 118 -14.43 -10.41 -2.17
CA SER A 118 -14.29 -10.89 -0.79
C SER A 118 -13.45 -9.91 0.02
N LEU A 119 -13.69 -9.89 1.31
CA LEU A 119 -12.94 -9.11 2.27
C LEU A 119 -12.46 -10.04 3.38
N ILE A 120 -11.28 -9.75 3.93
CA ILE A 120 -10.78 -10.41 5.11
C ILE A 120 -10.75 -9.40 6.26
N ILE A 121 -11.19 -9.84 7.44
CA ILE A 121 -11.13 -9.03 8.66
C ILE A 121 -9.68 -8.92 9.11
N ILE A 122 -9.18 -7.70 9.27
CA ILE A 122 -7.80 -7.44 9.70
C ILE A 122 -7.72 -6.89 11.13
N GLY A 123 -8.85 -6.45 11.69
CA GLY A 123 -8.95 -6.04 13.10
C GLY A 123 -9.28 -7.21 14.01
N ASP A 124 -9.02 -7.04 15.27
CA ASP A 124 -9.39 -8.03 16.30
C ASP A 124 -10.73 -7.65 16.91
N UNK A 125 -11.82 -8.68 16.76
CA UNK A 125 -13.04 -8.52 17.26
C UNK A 125 -13.83 -7.44 16.69
N VAL A 126 -13.86 -7.36 15.53
CA VAL A 126 -14.52 -6.34 14.74
C VAL A 126 -16.05 -6.46 14.88
N PRO A 127 -16.77 -5.42 15.33
CA PRO A 127 -18.23 -5.50 15.44
C PRO A 127 -18.88 -5.50 14.05
N LEU A 128 -19.86 -6.41 13.92
CA LEU A 128 -20.79 -6.42 12.79
C LEU A 128 -22.02 -5.61 13.19
N UNK A 129 -22.07 -4.36 12.80
CA UNK A 129 -23.00 -3.50 13.20
C UNK A 129 -24.21 -3.68 12.44
N GLU A 130 -25.51 -3.36 13.04
CA GLU A 130 -26.82 -3.31 12.36
C GLU A 130 -26.93 -2.18 11.35
N ARG A 131 -26.31 -1.05 11.64
CA ARG A 131 -26.37 0.17 10.83
C ARG A 131 -24.94 0.74 10.65
N PRO A 132 -24.68 1.48 9.56
CA PRO A 132 -23.34 2.03 9.27
C PRO A 132 -23.01 3.28 10.11
N VAL A 133 -23.08 3.13 11.44
CA VAL A 133 -22.71 4.15 12.43
C VAL A 133 -22.00 3.48 13.61
N LYS A 134 -21.08 4.20 14.24
CA LYS A 134 -20.24 3.65 15.32
C LYS A 134 -21.01 3.13 16.54
N ASP A 135 -22.10 3.80 16.88
CA ASP A 135 -22.89 3.51 18.09
C ASP A 135 -24.07 2.58 17.81
N ALA A 136 -24.10 1.92 16.66
CA ALA A 136 -25.11 0.93 16.34
C ALA A 136 -24.92 -0.34 17.16
N SER A 137 -26.02 -1.02 17.44
CA SER A 137 -26.00 -2.35 18.08
C SER A 137 -25.17 -3.34 17.27
N SER A 138 -24.41 -4.15 17.95
CA SER A 138 -23.61 -5.22 17.31
C SER A 138 -24.44 -6.51 17.25
N ILE A 139 -24.55 -7.04 16.05
CA ILE A 139 -25.19 -8.35 15.78
C ILE A 139 -24.25 -9.47 16.21
N ALA A 140 -22.96 -9.29 15.95
CA ALA A 140 -21.91 -10.28 16.20
C ALA A 140 -20.54 -9.59 16.27
N TYR A 141 -19.53 -10.34 16.67
CA TYR A 141 -18.14 -9.90 16.63
C TYR A 141 -17.33 -10.84 15.74
N LEU A 142 -16.64 -10.28 14.76
CA LEU A 142 -15.85 -11.00 13.78
C LEU A 142 -14.38 -11.05 14.21
N GLN A 143 -13.82 -12.23 14.21
CA GLN A 143 -12.40 -12.44 14.53
C GLN A 143 -11.51 -12.08 13.33
N ARG A 144 -10.27 -11.77 13.62
CA ARG A 144 -9.26 -11.60 12.58
C ARG A 144 -9.15 -12.88 11.74
N UNK A 145 -9.11 -12.61 10.37
CA UNK A 145 -9.02 -13.54 9.43
C UNK A 145 -10.30 -14.08 9.02
N VAL A 146 -11.31 -13.65 9.52
CA VAL A 146 -12.60 -14.12 9.01
C VAL A 146 -12.83 -13.55 7.61
N LEU A 147 -13.34 -14.38 6.69
CA LEU A 147 -13.72 -13.94 5.33
C LEU A 147 -15.19 -13.54 5.35
N VAL A 148 -15.48 -12.39 4.75
CA VAL A 148 -16.83 -11.87 4.58
C VAL A 148 -17.03 -11.47 3.11
N PHE A 149 -18.28 -11.45 2.67
CA PHE A 149 -18.61 -11.14 1.28
C PHE A 149 -19.34 -9.79 1.21
N PRO A 150 -18.75 -8.80 0.52
CA PRO A 150 -19.37 -7.48 0.46
C PRO A 150 -20.56 -7.47 -0.50
N GLU A 151 -21.69 -6.97 -0.01
CA GLU A 151 -22.86 -6.63 -0.82
C GLU A 151 -22.69 -5.20 -1.39
N LEU A 152 -22.21 -4.30 -0.52
CA LEU A 152 -22.15 -2.88 -0.82
C LEU A 152 -21.16 -2.20 0.11
N CYS A 153 -20.29 -1.33 -0.43
CA CYS A 153 -19.47 -0.44 0.40
C CYS A 153 -19.80 1.01 0.08
N LYS A 154 -20.06 1.81 1.12
CA LYS A 154 -20.34 3.25 1.01
C LYS A 154 -19.53 4.00 2.07
N LYS A 155 -18.76 4.99 1.65
CA LYS A 155 -17.94 5.82 2.55
C LYS A 155 -17.04 4.93 3.44
N ALA A 156 -17.23 5.00 4.75
CA ALA A 156 -16.42 4.29 5.75
C ALA A 156 -16.97 2.89 6.10
N TRP A 157 -18.04 2.43 5.47
CA TRP A 157 -18.73 1.20 5.87
C TRP A 157 -18.93 0.24 4.70
N CYS A 158 -18.79 -1.06 4.98
CA CYS A 158 -19.16 -2.13 4.05
C CYS A 158 -20.28 -2.98 4.66
N LYS A 159 -21.36 -3.14 3.90
CA LYS A 159 -22.38 -4.14 4.21
C LYS A 159 -21.86 -5.48 3.74
N VAL A 160 -21.81 -6.44 4.64
CA VAL A 160 -21.20 -7.75 4.38
C VAL A 160 -22.14 -8.88 4.80
N GLU A 161 -21.97 -10.00 4.11
CA GLU A 161 -22.60 -11.27 4.44
C GLU A 161 -21.55 -12.22 4.99
N ILE A 162 -21.91 -12.94 6.05
CA ILE A 162 -21.13 -14.04 6.59
C ILE A 162 -22.10 -15.09 7.17
N ASN A 163 -22.05 -16.30 6.61
CA ASN A 163 -22.98 -17.39 6.93
C ASN A 163 -24.42 -16.89 6.76
N SER A 164 -25.21 -16.85 7.81
CA SER A 164 -26.59 -16.34 7.81
C SER A 164 -26.74 -14.92 8.37
N TYR A 165 -25.61 -14.24 8.65
CA TYR A 165 -25.62 -12.88 9.20
C TYR A 165 -25.32 -11.85 8.13
N ASN A 166 -26.05 -10.74 8.18
CA ASN A 166 -25.82 -9.56 7.35
C ASN A 166 -25.66 -8.35 8.26
N GLY A 167 -24.67 -7.53 7.99
CA GLY A 167 -24.44 -6.33 8.79
C GLY A 167 -23.36 -5.44 8.20
N TRP A 168 -22.99 -4.43 8.96
CA TRP A 168 -22.03 -3.42 8.52
C TRP A 168 -20.74 -3.52 9.30
N VAL A 169 -19.61 -3.46 8.59
CA VAL A 169 -18.26 -3.41 9.16
C VAL A 169 -17.56 -2.12 8.74
N ASP A 170 -16.69 -1.63 9.61
CA ASP A 170 -15.84 -0.47 9.28
C ASP A 170 -14.82 -0.89 8.23
N ARG A 171 -14.77 -0.12 7.19
CA ARG A 171 -13.85 -0.32 6.07
C ARG A 171 -12.36 -0.35 6.45
N UNK A 172 -12.12 0.10 7.45
CA UNK A 172 -10.90 0.10 7.93
C UNK A 172 -10.46 -1.10 8.59
N LEU A 173 -11.28 -1.79 8.90
CA LEU A 173 -10.99 -3.04 9.60
C LEU A 173 -11.06 -4.25 8.69
N VAL A 174 -11.17 -4.05 7.41
CA VAL A 174 -11.22 -5.08 6.37
C VAL A 174 -10.22 -4.79 5.25
N TRP A 175 -9.80 -5.84 4.56
CA TRP A 175 -8.90 -5.75 3.41
C TRP A 175 -9.46 -6.60 2.27
N GLY A 176 -9.47 -6.06 1.04
CA GLY A 176 -9.97 -6.74 -0.14
C GLY A 176 -10.77 -5.85 -1.07
N ASP A 177 -11.55 -6.47 -1.97
CA ASP A 177 -12.35 -5.79 -2.99
C ASP A 177 -13.84 -5.69 -2.61
N PHE A 178 -14.45 -4.59 -3.03
CA PHE A 178 -15.86 -4.28 -2.80
C PHE A 178 -16.45 -3.48 -3.98
#